data_1112f981dc5f286d8c2482b9d6b8ca72
#
_entry.id   1112f981dc5f286d8c2482b9d6b8ca72
#
_cell.length_a   1.000
_cell.length_b   1.000
_cell.length_c   1.000
_cell.angle_alpha   90.00
_cell.angle_beta   90.00
_cell.angle_gamma   90.00
#
_symmetry.space_group_name_H-M   'P 1'
#
loop_
_entity.id
_entity.type
_entity.pdbx_description
1 polymer ?
#
loop_
_entity_poly.entity_id
_entity_poly.type
_entity_poly.pdbx_seq_one_letter_code
_entity_poly.pdbx_strand_id
1 'polypeptide(L)'
;MAKIAYILLCHKDPDAIIQQAERLTAVGDYMSIHFDANAKPQHFKQITDALQDNPNVTFAHRRIRCGWGEWSLVQATLYALESAVEAFQRATHFYMLSGDCLGIKTAEYTHNFLDENDADFIESFDYFESDWIKTGMKEERLIYRHFFNERGQKWRFYTSYHLQQRLGLARQIPQDIQVQIGSQWWCLRRHTVEWVLDFTRKRRDVMRFFRTTWIPDETFFQTIVRHVVPEDEIQSRTLTFLLFTDYGMPVTFYDDHYDLLLGQDFLFARKISPEATDLRRRLGQLYAEKDMSFQISNEGTSLFKFLSGRGRIGRRFATRFWETEST
;
A
#
# COMPACT_ATOMS: atom_id res chain seq x y z
N MET A 1 -9.22 9.20 -20.58
CA MET A 1 -8.41 9.89 -19.54
C MET A 1 -8.68 9.22 -18.21
N ALA A 2 -7.64 8.70 -17.60
CA ALA A 2 -7.72 7.99 -16.34
C ALA A 2 -8.42 8.84 -15.27
N LYS A 3 -9.19 8.18 -14.41
CA LYS A 3 -9.80 8.74 -13.22
C LYS A 3 -9.47 7.84 -12.05
N ILE A 4 -8.78 8.37 -11.08
CA ILE A 4 -8.23 7.59 -9.98
C ILE A 4 -9.12 7.71 -8.74
N ALA A 5 -9.48 6.59 -8.13
CA ALA A 5 -10.02 6.55 -6.78
C ALA A 5 -8.91 6.11 -5.82
N TYR A 6 -8.41 7.04 -5.02
CA TYR A 6 -7.42 6.75 -3.99
C TYR A 6 -8.06 6.05 -2.81
N ILE A 7 -7.50 4.92 -2.42
CA ILE A 7 -7.93 4.13 -1.25
C ILE A 7 -6.97 4.47 -0.12
N LEU A 8 -7.41 5.32 0.80
CA LEU A 8 -6.56 5.88 1.85
C LEU A 8 -6.79 5.20 3.19
N LEU A 9 -5.77 4.49 3.69
CA LEU A 9 -5.73 4.03 5.08
C LEU A 9 -4.90 4.98 5.93
N CYS A 10 -5.47 5.52 7.00
CA CYS A 10 -4.80 6.48 7.85
C CYS A 10 -5.25 6.39 9.32
N HIS A 11 -4.46 6.97 10.24
CA HIS A 11 -4.71 6.87 11.68
C HIS A 11 -4.21 8.09 12.49
N LYS A 12 -3.58 9.07 11.85
CA LYS A 12 -2.96 10.23 12.49
C LYS A 12 -3.03 11.45 11.58
N ASP A 13 -2.59 12.59 12.08
CA ASP A 13 -2.36 13.84 11.32
C ASP A 13 -3.59 14.29 10.48
N PRO A 14 -4.73 14.63 11.12
CA PRO A 14 -5.96 14.94 10.41
C PRO A 14 -5.81 16.09 9.41
N ASP A 15 -5.01 17.13 9.72
CA ASP A 15 -4.77 18.26 8.82
C ASP A 15 -4.05 17.81 7.54
N ALA A 16 -3.06 16.92 7.67
CA ALA A 16 -2.34 16.36 6.54
C ALA A 16 -3.25 15.48 5.66
N ILE A 17 -4.18 14.74 6.27
CA ILE A 17 -5.17 13.92 5.53
C ILE A 17 -6.17 14.81 4.78
N ILE A 18 -6.66 15.87 5.41
CA ILE A 18 -7.55 16.84 4.77
C ILE A 18 -6.85 17.47 3.56
N GLN A 19 -5.63 18.00 3.74
CA GLN A 19 -4.86 18.58 2.64
C GLN A 19 -4.59 17.57 1.52
N GLN A 20 -4.26 16.33 1.84
CA GLN A 20 -4.05 15.28 0.85
C GLN A 20 -5.33 15.00 0.06
N ALA A 21 -6.47 14.88 0.73
CA ALA A 21 -7.76 14.67 0.10
C ALA A 21 -8.13 15.84 -0.83
N GLU A 22 -8.04 17.06 -0.34
CA GLU A 22 -8.35 18.27 -1.13
C GLU A 22 -7.48 18.37 -2.39
N ARG A 23 -6.16 18.12 -2.27
CA ARG A 23 -5.22 18.21 -3.38
C ARG A 23 -5.47 17.15 -4.45
N LEU A 24 -5.64 15.89 -4.04
CA LEU A 24 -5.86 14.79 -4.98
C LEU A 24 -7.22 14.88 -5.67
N THR A 25 -8.24 15.38 -4.97
CA THR A 25 -9.59 15.51 -5.56
C THR A 25 -9.79 16.80 -6.36
N ALA A 26 -8.97 17.84 -6.15
CA ALA A 26 -9.05 19.10 -6.89
C ALA A 26 -8.82 18.94 -8.40
N VAL A 27 -8.08 17.92 -8.83
CA VAL A 27 -7.83 17.58 -10.24
C VAL A 27 -8.92 16.68 -10.84
N GLY A 28 -9.97 16.42 -10.09
CA GLY A 28 -11.13 15.63 -10.51
C GLY A 28 -10.98 14.12 -10.31
N ASP A 29 -10.05 13.71 -9.46
CA ASP A 29 -9.93 12.36 -8.94
C ASP A 29 -10.79 12.16 -7.68
N TYR A 30 -10.81 10.96 -7.15
CA TYR A 30 -11.67 10.55 -6.05
C TYR A 30 -10.86 10.00 -4.88
N MET A 31 -11.44 10.02 -3.68
CA MET A 31 -10.80 9.41 -2.51
C MET A 31 -11.81 8.70 -1.61
N SER A 32 -11.49 7.48 -1.21
CA SER A 32 -12.19 6.74 -0.16
C SER A 32 -11.29 6.57 1.06
N ILE A 33 -11.75 7.05 2.23
CA ILE A 33 -10.94 7.14 3.44
C ILE A 33 -11.42 6.12 4.47
N HIS A 34 -10.50 5.24 4.92
CA HIS A 34 -10.65 4.49 6.16
C HIS A 34 -9.74 5.10 7.23
N PHE A 35 -10.33 5.74 8.24
CA PHE A 35 -9.62 6.27 9.39
C PHE A 35 -9.69 5.27 10.56
N ASP A 36 -8.56 4.80 11.04
CA ASP A 36 -8.44 3.75 12.06
C ASP A 36 -9.29 4.06 13.31
N ALA A 37 -10.09 3.10 13.78
CA ALA A 37 -10.91 3.25 14.96
C ALA A 37 -10.12 3.26 16.28
N ASN A 38 -8.81 2.93 16.26
CA ASN A 38 -7.92 3.15 17.40
C ASN A 38 -7.52 4.62 17.56
N ALA A 39 -7.63 5.42 16.50
CA ALA A 39 -7.28 6.83 16.53
C ALA A 39 -8.36 7.65 17.26
N LYS A 40 -7.98 8.84 17.74
CA LYS A 40 -8.87 9.73 18.51
C LYS A 40 -10.15 10.06 17.73
N PRO A 41 -11.35 9.90 18.32
CA PRO A 41 -12.60 10.22 17.64
C PRO A 41 -12.67 11.65 17.13
N GLN A 42 -12.04 12.60 17.84
CA GLN A 42 -11.99 14.02 17.46
C GLN A 42 -11.28 14.22 16.12
N HIS A 43 -10.19 13.48 15.84
CA HIS A 43 -9.50 13.55 14.55
C HIS A 43 -10.38 13.05 13.41
N PHE A 44 -11.13 11.97 13.63
CA PHE A 44 -12.09 11.49 12.63
C PHE A 44 -13.18 12.52 12.36
N LYS A 45 -13.73 13.11 13.44
CA LYS A 45 -14.73 14.18 13.30
C LYS A 45 -14.19 15.38 12.54
N GLN A 46 -12.95 15.82 12.82
CA GLN A 46 -12.29 16.91 12.11
C GLN A 46 -12.19 16.63 10.60
N ILE A 47 -11.78 15.41 10.21
CA ILE A 47 -11.67 15.01 8.82
C ILE A 47 -13.05 14.97 8.15
N THR A 48 -14.04 14.37 8.81
CA THR A 48 -15.40 14.28 8.26
C THR A 48 -16.05 15.64 8.10
N ASP A 49 -15.94 16.53 9.10
CA ASP A 49 -16.50 17.89 9.04
C ASP A 49 -15.86 18.73 7.93
N ALA A 50 -14.53 18.58 7.71
CA ALA A 50 -13.82 19.34 6.68
C ALA A 50 -14.13 18.85 5.25
N LEU A 51 -14.39 17.54 5.08
CA LEU A 51 -14.55 16.93 3.76
C LEU A 51 -15.99 16.57 3.39
N GLN A 52 -16.98 16.83 4.25
CA GLN A 52 -18.38 16.47 4.04
C GLN A 52 -19.01 17.04 2.77
N ASP A 53 -18.56 18.24 2.35
CA ASP A 53 -19.09 18.95 1.17
C ASP A 53 -18.27 18.64 -0.10
N ASN A 54 -17.24 17.81 -0.03
CA ASN A 54 -16.45 17.41 -1.17
C ASN A 54 -17.08 16.16 -1.86
N PRO A 55 -17.72 16.32 -3.04
CA PRO A 55 -18.41 15.20 -3.70
C PRO A 55 -17.47 14.12 -4.21
N ASN A 56 -16.17 14.38 -4.25
CA ASN A 56 -15.13 13.45 -4.68
C ASN A 56 -14.49 12.68 -3.52
N VAL A 57 -15.00 12.88 -2.29
CA VAL A 57 -14.53 12.14 -1.10
C VAL A 57 -15.67 11.28 -0.56
N THR A 58 -15.35 10.04 -0.22
CA THR A 58 -16.23 9.16 0.56
C THR A 58 -15.45 8.53 1.72
N PHE A 59 -16.17 7.95 2.65
CA PHE A 59 -15.58 7.22 3.77
C PHE A 59 -15.94 5.74 3.68
N ALA A 60 -15.03 4.89 4.13
CA ALA A 60 -15.32 3.46 4.26
C ALA A 60 -16.61 3.26 5.08
N HIS A 61 -17.53 2.47 4.56
CA HIS A 61 -18.85 2.24 5.18
C HIS A 61 -18.75 1.63 6.60
N ARG A 62 -17.60 1.07 6.96
CA ARG A 62 -17.27 0.61 8.31
C ARG A 62 -15.87 1.06 8.71
N ARG A 63 -15.79 1.70 9.86
CA ARG A 63 -14.54 2.05 10.51
C ARG A 63 -14.21 0.99 11.55
N ILE A 64 -13.02 0.36 11.41
CA ILE A 64 -12.58 -0.71 12.31
C ILE A 64 -11.21 -0.38 12.92
N ARG A 65 -10.88 -1.08 14.01
CA ARG A 65 -9.56 -1.03 14.64
C ARG A 65 -8.58 -1.85 13.83
N CYS A 66 -7.47 -1.26 13.44
CA CYS A 66 -6.43 -1.93 12.65
C CYS A 66 -5.21 -2.26 13.52
N GLY A 67 -4.68 -3.46 13.35
CA GLY A 67 -3.44 -3.92 13.93
C GLY A 67 -2.40 -4.20 12.85
N TRP A 68 -1.14 -3.89 13.14
CA TRP A 68 -0.06 -4.18 12.20
C TRP A 68 0.07 -5.69 11.97
N GLY A 69 0.16 -6.10 10.70
CA GLY A 69 0.25 -7.50 10.30
C GLY A 69 -1.01 -8.34 10.56
N GLU A 70 -2.15 -7.70 10.82
CA GLU A 70 -3.42 -8.35 11.03
C GLU A 70 -4.34 -8.24 9.82
N TRP A 71 -5.29 -9.17 9.75
CA TRP A 71 -6.40 -9.13 8.77
C TRP A 71 -7.16 -7.81 8.74
N SER A 72 -7.18 -7.09 9.85
CA SER A 72 -7.89 -5.81 9.98
C SER A 72 -7.44 -4.77 8.96
N LEU A 73 -6.17 -4.79 8.50
CA LEU A 73 -5.69 -3.91 7.42
C LEU A 73 -6.31 -4.26 6.08
N VAL A 74 -6.35 -5.54 5.72
CA VAL A 74 -7.02 -6.02 4.50
C VAL A 74 -8.51 -5.71 4.55
N GLN A 75 -9.16 -5.96 5.69
CA GLN A 75 -10.59 -5.69 5.86
C GLN A 75 -10.92 -4.20 5.74
N ALA A 76 -10.07 -3.32 6.30
CA ALA A 76 -10.19 -1.86 6.16
C ALA A 76 -10.07 -1.42 4.70
N THR A 77 -9.11 -2.00 3.96
CA THR A 77 -8.94 -1.76 2.52
C THR A 77 -10.17 -2.21 1.74
N LEU A 78 -10.71 -3.40 2.02
CA LEU A 78 -11.93 -3.89 1.36
C LEU A 78 -13.13 -2.96 1.60
N TYR A 79 -13.33 -2.48 2.84
CA TYR A 79 -14.42 -1.54 3.14
C TYR A 79 -14.25 -0.20 2.42
N ALA A 80 -13.02 0.30 2.29
CA ALA A 80 -12.76 1.52 1.52
C ALA A 80 -12.97 1.30 0.01
N LEU A 81 -12.55 0.13 -0.52
CA LEU A 81 -12.78 -0.26 -1.91
C LEU A 81 -14.27 -0.38 -2.25
N GLU A 82 -15.06 -1.07 -1.41
CA GLU A 82 -16.50 -1.22 -1.60
C GLU A 82 -17.18 0.16 -1.67
N SER A 83 -16.86 1.06 -0.73
CA SER A 83 -17.39 2.43 -0.73
C SER A 83 -16.94 3.24 -1.97
N ALA A 84 -15.69 3.07 -2.42
CA ALA A 84 -15.18 3.76 -3.59
C ALA A 84 -15.86 3.28 -4.90
N VAL A 85 -16.02 1.98 -5.07
CA VAL A 85 -16.70 1.39 -6.25
C VAL A 85 -18.15 1.84 -6.31
N GLU A 86 -18.83 1.90 -5.16
CA GLU A 86 -20.22 2.34 -5.07
C GLU A 86 -20.36 3.85 -5.36
N ALA A 87 -19.52 4.70 -4.75
CA ALA A 87 -19.63 6.15 -4.87
C ALA A 87 -19.11 6.68 -6.22
N PHE A 88 -18.07 6.08 -6.79
CA PHE A 88 -17.31 6.67 -7.90
C PHE A 88 -17.38 5.83 -9.17
N GLN A 89 -18.53 5.85 -9.83
CA GLN A 89 -18.80 5.06 -11.05
C GLN A 89 -17.85 5.37 -12.23
N ARG A 90 -17.26 6.57 -12.25
CA ARG A 90 -16.34 7.01 -13.31
C ARG A 90 -14.87 6.72 -13.01
N ALA A 91 -14.52 6.23 -11.83
CA ALA A 91 -13.15 5.84 -11.51
C ALA A 91 -12.74 4.67 -12.41
N THR A 92 -11.61 4.79 -13.08
CA THR A 92 -11.02 3.76 -13.95
C THR A 92 -9.98 2.95 -13.22
N HIS A 93 -9.28 3.58 -12.28
CA HIS A 93 -8.22 2.99 -11.48
C HIS A 93 -8.46 3.23 -9.98
N PHE A 94 -7.97 2.30 -9.16
CA PHE A 94 -7.99 2.37 -7.71
C PHE A 94 -6.56 2.26 -7.20
N TYR A 95 -6.11 3.25 -6.45
CA TYR A 95 -4.72 3.37 -6.01
C TYR A 95 -4.62 3.35 -4.48
N MET A 96 -3.91 2.35 -3.93
CA MET A 96 -3.72 2.18 -2.50
C MET A 96 -2.70 3.17 -1.93
N LEU A 97 -3.12 4.01 -0.98
CA LEU A 97 -2.29 5.01 -0.30
C LEU A 97 -2.38 4.93 1.23
N SER A 98 -1.46 5.59 1.88
CA SER A 98 -1.53 5.92 3.31
C SER A 98 -1.34 7.42 3.54
N GLY A 99 -1.63 7.89 4.74
CA GLY A 99 -1.42 9.30 5.11
C GLY A 99 0.04 9.78 5.04
N ASP A 100 1.01 8.85 4.93
CA ASP A 100 2.44 9.14 4.77
C ASP A 100 2.88 9.12 3.29
N CYS A 101 1.96 8.95 2.32
CA CYS A 101 2.24 8.96 0.88
C CYS A 101 1.98 10.33 0.29
N LEU A 102 2.86 10.80 -0.63
CA LEU A 102 2.60 11.99 -1.45
C LEU A 102 2.95 11.70 -2.92
N GLY A 103 2.25 12.38 -3.85
CA GLY A 103 2.57 12.35 -5.28
C GLY A 103 3.94 12.98 -5.54
N ILE A 104 4.74 12.35 -6.39
CA ILE A 104 6.07 12.83 -6.84
C ILE A 104 6.08 13.12 -8.34
N LYS A 105 4.93 13.09 -8.97
CA LYS A 105 4.65 13.51 -10.34
C LYS A 105 3.43 14.41 -10.35
N THR A 106 3.20 15.13 -11.45
CA THR A 106 1.96 15.91 -11.62
C THR A 106 0.76 14.97 -11.81
N ALA A 107 -0.42 15.47 -11.56
CA ALA A 107 -1.65 14.74 -11.85
C ALA A 107 -1.76 14.37 -13.33
N GLU A 108 -1.40 15.32 -14.23
CA GLU A 108 -1.43 15.09 -15.68
C GLU A 108 -0.49 13.95 -16.09
N TYR A 109 0.76 13.95 -15.59
CA TYR A 109 1.69 12.86 -15.83
C TYR A 109 1.12 11.52 -15.32
N THR A 110 0.56 11.52 -14.11
CA THR A 110 -0.02 10.32 -13.50
C THR A 110 -1.18 9.76 -14.32
N HIS A 111 -2.07 10.62 -14.80
CA HIS A 111 -3.20 10.22 -15.65
C HIS A 111 -2.73 9.68 -17.01
N ASN A 112 -1.80 10.40 -17.68
CA ASN A 112 -1.26 9.97 -18.98
C ASN A 112 -0.53 8.63 -18.86
N PHE A 113 0.27 8.43 -17.81
CA PHE A 113 0.93 7.16 -17.54
C PHE A 113 -0.06 5.99 -17.44
N LEU A 114 -1.17 6.20 -16.71
CA LEU A 114 -2.20 5.15 -16.55
C LEU A 114 -3.05 4.95 -17.81
N ASP A 115 -3.26 5.99 -18.63
CA ASP A 115 -3.94 5.87 -19.93
C ASP A 115 -3.08 5.13 -20.97
N GLU A 116 -1.77 5.30 -20.91
CA GLU A 116 -0.81 4.64 -21.82
C GLU A 116 -0.49 3.20 -21.42
N ASN A 117 -0.71 2.83 -20.16
CA ASN A 117 -0.38 1.53 -19.61
C ASN A 117 -1.64 0.83 -19.06
N ASP A 118 -2.35 0.12 -19.93
CA ASP A 118 -3.57 -0.63 -19.55
C ASP A 118 -3.21 -1.93 -18.83
N ALA A 119 -2.74 -1.82 -17.60
CA ALA A 119 -2.31 -2.93 -16.76
C ALA A 119 -2.64 -2.71 -15.28
N ASP A 120 -2.66 -3.79 -14.53
CA ASP A 120 -2.69 -3.76 -13.07
C ASP A 120 -1.27 -3.70 -12.51
N PHE A 121 -0.98 -2.74 -11.66
CA PHE A 121 0.32 -2.57 -11.02
C PHE A 121 0.28 -3.09 -9.59
N ILE A 122 0.82 -4.28 -9.39
CA ILE A 122 0.89 -4.93 -8.09
C ILE A 122 2.08 -5.88 -8.04
N GLU A 123 3.01 -5.66 -7.13
CA GLU A 123 4.08 -6.65 -6.88
C GLU A 123 3.45 -7.96 -6.43
N SER A 124 3.66 -9.01 -7.21
CA SER A 124 3.13 -10.33 -6.93
C SER A 124 4.11 -11.39 -7.37
N PHE A 125 4.89 -11.87 -6.42
CA PHE A 125 5.90 -12.92 -6.61
C PHE A 125 5.40 -14.21 -5.97
N ASP A 126 5.83 -15.36 -6.48
CA ASP A 126 5.53 -16.63 -5.85
C ASP A 126 6.02 -16.62 -4.39
N TYR A 127 5.14 -16.99 -3.48
CA TYR A 127 5.41 -16.92 -2.04
C TYR A 127 6.59 -17.81 -1.62
N PHE A 128 6.70 -18.99 -2.21
CA PHE A 128 7.68 -20.00 -1.80
C PHE A 128 9.02 -19.83 -2.53
N GLU A 129 8.98 -19.39 -3.76
CA GLU A 129 10.16 -19.23 -4.62
C GLU A 129 10.89 -17.91 -4.41
N SER A 130 10.14 -16.83 -4.06
CA SER A 130 10.74 -15.49 -3.92
C SER A 130 11.55 -15.33 -2.64
N ASP A 131 12.55 -14.44 -2.72
CA ASP A 131 13.35 -13.97 -1.57
C ASP A 131 12.73 -12.76 -0.86
N TRP A 132 11.44 -12.52 -1.02
CA TRP A 132 10.75 -11.39 -0.39
C TRP A 132 10.91 -11.36 1.13
N ILE A 133 10.76 -12.52 1.77
CA ILE A 133 10.98 -12.70 3.21
C ILE A 133 12.41 -13.15 3.44
N LYS A 134 13.30 -12.20 3.75
CA LYS A 134 14.73 -12.48 3.98
C LYS A 134 15.02 -13.10 5.35
N THR A 135 14.19 -12.84 6.35
CA THR A 135 14.39 -13.32 7.73
C THR A 135 13.07 -13.57 8.44
N GLY A 136 13.09 -14.48 9.39
CA GLY A 136 11.93 -14.81 10.22
C GLY A 136 11.01 -15.87 9.61
N MET A 137 9.76 -15.89 10.05
CA MET A 137 8.77 -16.85 9.60
C MET A 137 8.43 -16.66 8.12
N LYS A 138 8.54 -17.72 7.33
CA LYS A 138 8.11 -17.76 5.92
C LYS A 138 6.84 -18.60 5.82
N GLU A 139 6.94 -19.91 5.66
CA GLU A 139 5.77 -20.79 5.54
C GLU A 139 4.83 -20.72 6.73
N GLU A 140 5.38 -20.54 7.92
CA GLU A 140 4.62 -20.46 9.17
C GLU A 140 3.59 -19.33 9.19
N ARG A 141 3.79 -18.26 8.41
CA ARG A 141 2.79 -17.20 8.25
C ARG A 141 1.48 -17.72 7.65
N LEU A 142 1.57 -18.75 6.81
CA LEU A 142 0.46 -19.35 6.07
C LEU A 142 -0.10 -20.58 6.75
N ILE A 143 0.78 -21.51 7.16
CA ILE A 143 0.35 -22.85 7.62
C ILE A 143 -0.14 -22.89 9.07
N TYR A 144 0.19 -21.89 9.89
CA TYR A 144 -0.37 -21.73 11.23
C TYR A 144 -1.39 -20.59 11.30
N ARG A 145 -2.24 -20.62 12.32
CA ARG A 145 -3.26 -19.60 12.55
C ARG A 145 -2.76 -18.57 13.54
N HIS A 146 -2.75 -17.32 13.14
CA HIS A 146 -2.29 -16.20 13.97
C HIS A 146 -3.50 -15.40 14.46
N PHE A 147 -3.90 -15.64 15.71
CA PHE A 147 -5.07 -15.03 16.35
C PHE A 147 -4.74 -13.77 17.15
N PHE A 148 -3.47 -13.55 17.44
CA PHE A 148 -2.99 -12.47 18.30
C PHE A 148 -2.03 -11.56 17.54
N ASN A 149 -2.02 -10.26 17.92
CA ASN A 149 -1.10 -9.30 17.33
C ASN A 149 0.33 -9.54 17.87
N GLU A 150 1.29 -9.70 16.98
CA GLU A 150 2.68 -9.94 17.38
C GLU A 150 3.28 -8.76 18.16
N ARG A 151 2.96 -7.51 17.77
CA ARG A 151 3.50 -6.31 18.45
C ARG A 151 2.82 -6.03 19.80
N GLY A 152 1.51 -6.20 19.86
CA GLY A 152 0.74 -5.87 21.07
C GLY A 152 0.59 -7.02 22.05
N GLN A 153 0.65 -8.26 21.56
CA GLN A 153 0.36 -9.48 22.34
C GLN A 153 1.42 -10.55 22.10
N LYS A 154 2.69 -10.16 22.05
CA LYS A 154 3.84 -11.00 21.67
C LYS A 154 3.85 -12.35 22.37
N TRP A 155 3.65 -12.38 23.70
CA TRP A 155 3.60 -13.64 24.46
C TRP A 155 2.49 -14.57 23.95
N ARG A 156 1.27 -14.09 23.78
CA ARG A 156 0.13 -14.89 23.29
C ARG A 156 0.35 -15.38 21.87
N PHE A 157 0.93 -14.53 21.03
CA PHE A 157 1.26 -14.87 19.64
C PHE A 157 2.20 -16.08 19.60
N TYR A 158 3.35 -16.01 20.25
CA TYR A 158 4.32 -17.09 20.22
C TYR A 158 3.87 -18.34 21.01
N THR A 159 3.16 -18.19 22.12
CA THR A 159 2.60 -19.32 22.84
C THR A 159 1.59 -20.10 21.98
N SER A 160 0.67 -19.39 21.31
CA SER A 160 -0.29 -20.01 20.38
C SER A 160 0.41 -20.69 19.20
N TYR A 161 1.43 -20.05 18.64
CA TYR A 161 2.22 -20.58 17.54
C TYR A 161 2.95 -21.88 17.94
N HIS A 162 3.70 -21.89 19.04
CA HIS A 162 4.42 -23.06 19.50
C HIS A 162 3.49 -24.20 19.93
N LEU A 163 2.33 -23.89 20.49
CA LEU A 163 1.32 -24.90 20.80
C LEU A 163 0.81 -25.60 19.53
N GLN A 164 0.51 -24.82 18.48
CA GLN A 164 0.08 -25.37 17.20
C GLN A 164 1.16 -26.27 16.58
N GLN A 165 2.44 -25.85 16.62
CA GLN A 165 3.57 -26.67 16.17
C GLN A 165 3.64 -27.99 16.92
N ARG A 166 3.60 -27.94 18.26
CA ARG A 166 3.70 -29.13 19.14
C ARG A 166 2.55 -30.11 18.91
N LEU A 167 1.36 -29.61 18.58
CA LEU A 167 0.18 -30.44 18.36
C LEU A 167 -0.01 -30.82 16.87
N GLY A 168 0.90 -30.42 15.97
CA GLY A 168 0.80 -30.71 14.54
C GLY A 168 -0.41 -30.07 13.86
N LEU A 169 -0.89 -28.93 14.34
CA LEU A 169 -2.10 -28.26 13.85
C LEU A 169 -1.85 -27.37 12.63
N ALA A 170 -0.96 -27.79 11.74
CA ALA A 170 -0.77 -27.11 10.47
C ALA A 170 -2.02 -27.20 9.60
N ARG A 171 -2.38 -26.10 8.93
CA ARG A 171 -3.48 -26.04 7.95
C ARG A 171 -2.95 -26.11 6.54
N GLN A 172 -3.79 -26.56 5.63
CA GLN A 172 -3.49 -26.56 4.22
C GLN A 172 -3.91 -25.22 3.58
N ILE A 173 -3.14 -24.79 2.60
CA ILE A 173 -3.52 -23.71 1.67
C ILE A 173 -4.65 -24.27 0.78
N PRO A 174 -5.69 -23.48 0.43
CA PRO A 174 -6.70 -23.92 -0.54
C PRO A 174 -6.03 -24.39 -1.84
N GLN A 175 -6.40 -25.59 -2.33
CA GLN A 175 -5.67 -26.31 -3.38
C GLN A 175 -5.54 -25.55 -4.71
N ASP A 176 -6.51 -24.72 -5.03
CA ASP A 176 -6.58 -23.93 -6.27
C ASP A 176 -5.94 -22.54 -6.11
N ILE A 177 -5.34 -22.23 -4.97
CA ILE A 177 -4.75 -20.92 -4.67
C ILE A 177 -3.23 -21.02 -4.65
N GLN A 178 -2.58 -20.38 -5.60
CA GLN A 178 -1.15 -20.12 -5.58
C GLN A 178 -0.89 -18.82 -4.83
N VAL A 179 -0.34 -18.91 -3.62
CA VAL A 179 -0.11 -17.73 -2.78
C VAL A 179 1.00 -16.88 -3.38
N GLN A 180 0.72 -15.59 -3.51
CA GLN A 180 1.67 -14.57 -3.95
C GLN A 180 2.03 -13.64 -2.81
N ILE A 181 3.20 -13.01 -2.91
CA ILE A 181 3.69 -12.05 -1.94
C ILE A 181 4.23 -10.80 -2.63
N GLY A 182 4.05 -9.64 -2.01
CA GLY A 182 4.54 -8.37 -2.53
C GLY A 182 4.16 -7.21 -1.63
N SER A 183 4.44 -6.01 -2.10
CA SER A 183 4.08 -4.76 -1.43
C SER A 183 2.55 -4.59 -1.35
N GLN A 184 2.08 -4.00 -0.26
CA GLN A 184 0.65 -3.63 -0.13
C GLN A 184 0.25 -2.44 -1.02
N TRP A 185 1.18 -1.82 -1.74
CA TRP A 185 0.96 -0.61 -2.55
C TRP A 185 0.72 -0.99 -4.00
N TRP A 186 -0.52 -0.93 -4.44
CA TRP A 186 -0.95 -1.30 -5.77
C TRP A 186 -1.80 -0.21 -6.41
N CYS A 187 -1.88 -0.27 -7.74
CA CYS A 187 -2.83 0.48 -8.55
C CYS A 187 -3.54 -0.50 -9.48
N LEU A 188 -4.83 -0.69 -9.30
CA LEU A 188 -5.64 -1.69 -10.00
C LEU A 188 -6.71 -1.03 -10.85
N ARG A 189 -6.99 -1.61 -11.99
CA ARG A 189 -8.10 -1.20 -12.88
C ARG A 189 -9.45 -1.53 -12.25
N ARG A 190 -10.48 -0.84 -12.67
CA ARG A 190 -11.84 -1.01 -12.14
C ARG A 190 -12.33 -2.47 -12.21
N HIS A 191 -12.25 -3.09 -13.36
CA HIS A 191 -12.73 -4.46 -13.52
C HIS A 191 -12.00 -5.45 -12.60
N THR A 192 -10.70 -5.25 -12.40
CA THR A 192 -9.90 -6.04 -11.46
C THR A 192 -10.41 -5.89 -10.02
N VAL A 193 -10.66 -4.65 -9.59
CA VAL A 193 -11.23 -4.40 -8.25
C VAL A 193 -12.60 -5.05 -8.10
N GLU A 194 -13.47 -4.96 -9.12
CA GLU A 194 -14.79 -5.59 -9.12
C GLU A 194 -14.67 -7.12 -9.04
N TRP A 195 -13.73 -7.74 -9.77
CA TRP A 195 -13.44 -9.17 -9.68
C TRP A 195 -12.91 -9.59 -8.30
N VAL A 196 -11.99 -8.79 -7.72
CA VAL A 196 -11.51 -9.03 -6.35
C VAL A 196 -12.66 -8.99 -5.35
N LEU A 197 -13.54 -7.99 -5.42
CA LEU A 197 -14.70 -7.87 -4.53
C LEU A 197 -15.71 -9.02 -4.73
N ASP A 198 -15.95 -9.44 -5.96
CA ASP A 198 -16.80 -10.60 -6.26
C ASP A 198 -16.19 -11.90 -5.73
N PHE A 199 -14.87 -12.09 -5.92
CA PHE A 199 -14.15 -13.22 -5.38
C PHE A 199 -14.28 -13.29 -3.83
N THR A 200 -14.14 -12.18 -3.13
CA THR A 200 -14.28 -12.16 -1.67
C THR A 200 -15.67 -12.59 -1.18
N ARG A 201 -16.71 -12.32 -1.98
CA ARG A 201 -18.09 -12.74 -1.68
C ARG A 201 -18.30 -14.22 -1.92
N LYS A 202 -17.70 -14.78 -2.95
CA LYS A 202 -17.86 -16.17 -3.37
C LYS A 202 -16.96 -17.15 -2.60
N ARG A 203 -15.70 -16.79 -2.34
CA ARG A 203 -14.67 -17.67 -1.79
C ARG A 203 -14.49 -17.48 -0.26
N ARG A 204 -15.51 -17.88 0.48
CA ARG A 204 -15.51 -17.82 1.95
C ARG A 204 -14.42 -18.67 2.62
N ASP A 205 -13.98 -19.74 1.96
CA ASP A 205 -12.86 -20.60 2.36
C ASP A 205 -11.54 -19.82 2.33
N VAL A 206 -11.22 -19.16 1.21
CA VAL A 206 -10.02 -18.33 1.05
C VAL A 206 -10.04 -17.16 2.02
N MET A 207 -11.18 -16.49 2.19
CA MET A 207 -11.36 -15.42 3.17
C MET A 207 -11.05 -15.88 4.61
N ARG A 208 -11.51 -17.09 4.99
CA ARG A 208 -11.21 -17.68 6.29
C ARG A 208 -9.74 -18.04 6.46
N PHE A 209 -9.10 -18.46 5.37
CA PHE A 209 -7.67 -18.74 5.36
C PHE A 209 -6.87 -17.48 5.67
N PHE A 210 -7.06 -16.40 4.91
CA PHE A 210 -6.30 -15.16 5.09
C PHE A 210 -6.61 -14.40 6.39
N ARG A 211 -7.81 -14.56 6.98
CA ARG A 211 -8.16 -13.94 8.27
C ARG A 211 -7.25 -14.31 9.43
N THR A 212 -6.56 -15.43 9.34
CA THR A 212 -5.62 -15.89 10.36
C THR A 212 -4.21 -16.09 9.81
N THR A 213 -3.93 -15.58 8.64
CA THR A 213 -2.59 -15.44 8.06
C THR A 213 -1.87 -14.26 8.71
N TRP A 214 -0.58 -14.38 8.99
CA TRP A 214 0.21 -13.28 9.52
C TRP A 214 0.73 -12.40 8.38
N ILE A 215 0.61 -11.08 8.52
CA ILE A 215 0.92 -10.05 7.53
C ILE A 215 0.17 -10.31 6.21
N PRO A 216 -1.17 -10.43 6.25
CA PRO A 216 -1.98 -10.74 5.08
C PRO A 216 -2.05 -9.60 4.06
N ASP A 217 -1.74 -8.37 4.43
CA ASP A 217 -1.65 -7.21 3.56
C ASP A 217 -0.53 -7.31 2.51
N GLU A 218 0.50 -8.15 2.77
CA GLU A 218 1.55 -8.48 1.80
C GLU A 218 1.22 -9.70 0.91
N THR A 219 0.08 -10.36 1.12
CA THR A 219 -0.23 -11.63 0.42
C THR A 219 -1.63 -11.69 -0.17
N PHE A 220 -2.61 -11.06 0.45
CA PHE A 220 -4.02 -11.20 0.06
C PHE A 220 -4.32 -10.65 -1.33
N PHE A 221 -4.10 -9.35 -1.54
CA PHE A 221 -4.39 -8.72 -2.84
C PHE A 221 -3.51 -9.30 -3.94
N GLN A 222 -2.24 -9.55 -3.66
CA GLN A 222 -1.27 -10.17 -4.55
C GLN A 222 -1.77 -11.52 -5.06
N THR A 223 -2.26 -12.35 -4.14
CA THR A 223 -2.80 -13.68 -4.46
C THR A 223 -4.10 -13.59 -5.25
N ILE A 224 -5.05 -12.77 -4.81
CA ILE A 224 -6.37 -12.72 -5.46
C ILE A 224 -6.27 -12.11 -6.85
N VAL A 225 -5.51 -11.02 -7.03
CA VAL A 225 -5.31 -10.40 -8.36
C VAL A 225 -4.67 -11.41 -9.32
N ARG A 226 -3.60 -12.11 -8.92
CA ARG A 226 -2.98 -13.16 -9.75
C ARG A 226 -3.91 -14.34 -10.05
N HIS A 227 -4.90 -14.59 -9.20
CA HIS A 227 -5.88 -15.65 -9.41
C HIS A 227 -7.00 -15.26 -10.38
N VAL A 228 -7.40 -13.97 -10.42
CA VAL A 228 -8.56 -13.51 -11.19
C VAL A 228 -8.21 -12.76 -12.46
N VAL A 229 -6.97 -12.32 -12.62
CA VAL A 229 -6.48 -11.53 -13.76
C VAL A 229 -5.45 -12.32 -14.55
N PRO A 230 -5.48 -12.32 -15.90
CA PRO A 230 -4.43 -12.90 -16.73
C PRO A 230 -3.05 -12.30 -16.40
N GLU A 231 -2.03 -13.13 -16.47
CA GLU A 231 -0.66 -12.73 -16.07
C GLU A 231 -0.10 -11.59 -16.92
N ASP A 232 -0.37 -11.59 -18.20
CA ASP A 232 0.05 -10.59 -19.20
C ASP A 232 -0.61 -9.21 -18.99
N GLU A 233 -1.68 -9.14 -18.20
CA GLU A 233 -2.34 -7.90 -17.79
C GLU A 233 -1.79 -7.33 -16.47
N ILE A 234 -0.84 -8.00 -15.81
CA ILE A 234 -0.26 -7.60 -14.53
C ILE A 234 1.19 -7.18 -14.73
N GLN A 235 1.49 -5.94 -14.35
CA GLN A 235 2.86 -5.50 -14.15
C GLN A 235 3.25 -5.72 -12.68
N SER A 236 4.18 -6.66 -12.43
CA SER A 236 4.62 -7.05 -11.09
C SER A 236 5.56 -6.01 -10.48
N ARG A 237 5.09 -4.75 -10.42
CA ARG A 237 5.77 -3.61 -9.79
C ARG A 237 4.77 -2.75 -9.02
N THR A 238 5.25 -2.02 -8.03
CA THR A 238 4.48 -0.92 -7.42
C THR A 238 4.77 0.40 -8.13
N LEU A 239 3.80 1.32 -8.09
CA LEU A 239 3.97 2.70 -8.54
C LEU A 239 4.28 3.67 -7.38
N THR A 240 4.50 3.14 -6.18
CA THR A 240 4.85 3.90 -4.98
C THR A 240 6.31 3.66 -4.58
N PHE A 241 7.14 4.68 -4.66
CA PHE A 241 8.54 4.61 -4.24
C PHE A 241 8.65 4.44 -2.73
N LEU A 242 9.34 3.39 -2.31
CA LEU A 242 9.61 3.09 -0.91
C LEU A 242 10.97 2.41 -0.76
N LEU A 243 11.68 2.74 0.30
CA LEU A 243 12.95 2.15 0.64
C LEU A 243 12.89 1.49 2.01
N PHE A 244 13.64 0.41 2.17
CA PHE A 244 13.80 -0.26 3.46
C PHE A 244 15.28 -0.32 3.86
N THR A 245 15.52 -0.21 5.15
CA THR A 245 16.84 -0.52 5.73
C THR A 245 17.05 -2.04 5.73
N ASP A 246 18.31 -2.46 5.94
CA ASP A 246 18.66 -3.89 6.09
C ASP A 246 17.90 -4.59 7.23
N TYR A 247 17.34 -3.82 8.18
CA TYR A 247 16.50 -4.32 9.26
C TYR A 247 15.00 -4.36 8.93
N GLY A 248 14.61 -4.10 7.67
CA GLY A 248 13.22 -4.08 7.25
C GLY A 248 12.43 -2.85 7.73
N MET A 249 13.10 -1.79 8.20
CA MET A 249 12.43 -0.55 8.58
C MET A 249 12.28 0.37 7.36
N PRO A 250 11.08 0.95 7.13
CA PRO A 250 10.90 1.88 6.03
C PRO A 250 11.74 3.15 6.25
N VAL A 251 12.37 3.63 5.19
CA VAL A 251 13.08 4.94 5.16
C VAL A 251 12.04 6.06 5.18
N THR A 252 12.37 7.14 5.87
CA THR A 252 11.56 8.36 5.92
C THR A 252 12.27 9.47 5.15
N PHE A 253 11.52 10.16 4.27
CA PHE A 253 12.01 11.27 3.46
C PHE A 253 11.75 12.61 4.14
N TYR A 254 12.72 13.52 4.01
CA TYR A 254 12.75 14.87 4.58
C TYR A 254 12.93 15.92 3.47
N ASP A 255 13.02 17.20 3.84
CA ASP A 255 13.00 18.34 2.92
C ASP A 255 14.12 18.33 1.85
N ASP A 256 15.26 17.76 2.18
CA ASP A 256 16.44 17.61 1.30
C ASP A 256 16.30 16.48 0.24
N HIS A 257 15.24 15.70 0.28
CA HIS A 257 15.01 14.59 -0.65
C HIS A 257 14.13 14.95 -1.87
N TYR A 258 13.79 16.23 -2.06
CA TYR A 258 12.86 16.63 -3.13
C TYR A 258 13.35 16.20 -4.52
N ASP A 259 14.57 16.57 -4.89
CA ASP A 259 15.11 16.27 -6.23
C ASP A 259 15.35 14.76 -6.41
N LEU A 260 15.75 14.06 -5.34
CA LEU A 260 15.83 12.60 -5.33
C LEU A 260 14.48 11.96 -5.70
N LEU A 261 13.40 12.44 -5.09
CA LEU A 261 12.07 11.88 -5.32
C LEU A 261 11.54 12.18 -6.73
N LEU A 262 11.77 13.39 -7.25
CA LEU A 262 11.38 13.74 -8.61
C LEU A 262 12.06 12.89 -9.67
N GLY A 263 13.32 12.51 -9.44
CA GLY A 263 14.11 11.67 -10.34
C GLY A 263 13.67 10.20 -10.40
N GLN A 264 12.73 9.75 -9.53
CA GLN A 264 12.29 8.37 -9.51
C GLN A 264 11.22 8.06 -10.55
N ASP A 265 11.26 6.86 -11.13
CA ASP A 265 10.21 6.33 -12.03
C ASP A 265 9.04 5.74 -11.23
N PHE A 266 8.40 6.59 -10.42
CA PHE A 266 7.25 6.24 -9.59
C PHE A 266 6.27 7.43 -9.55
N LEU A 267 5.01 7.16 -9.24
CA LEU A 267 3.97 8.20 -9.17
C LEU A 267 3.85 8.81 -7.77
N PHE A 268 4.06 8.01 -6.75
CA PHE A 268 4.00 8.40 -5.34
C PHE A 268 5.26 7.97 -4.60
N ALA A 269 5.51 8.56 -3.43
CA ALA A 269 6.57 8.14 -2.52
C ALA A 269 6.10 8.03 -1.08
N ARG A 270 6.78 7.18 -0.30
CA ARG A 270 6.59 6.99 1.14
C ARG A 270 7.87 6.47 1.82
N LYS A 271 8.08 6.77 3.11
CA LYS A 271 7.24 7.61 3.97
C LYS A 271 7.73 9.05 3.94
N ILE A 272 6.84 9.96 3.70
CA ILE A 272 7.16 11.38 3.84
C ILE A 272 6.98 11.77 5.31
N SER A 273 8.02 12.36 5.91
CA SER A 273 7.97 12.81 7.29
C SER A 273 6.87 13.86 7.52
N PRO A 274 6.10 13.78 8.62
CA PRO A 274 5.20 14.88 8.98
C PRO A 274 5.97 16.19 9.29
N GLU A 275 7.25 16.09 9.65
CA GLU A 275 8.14 17.23 9.95
C GLU A 275 8.73 17.86 8.68
N ALA A 276 8.70 17.16 7.53
CA ALA A 276 9.18 17.66 6.25
C ALA A 276 8.18 18.63 5.62
N THR A 277 8.04 19.81 6.21
CA THR A 277 6.99 20.79 5.85
C THR A 277 7.21 21.40 4.47
N ASP A 278 8.46 21.67 4.10
CA ASP A 278 8.79 22.21 2.77
C ASP A 278 8.61 21.15 1.68
N LEU A 279 9.08 19.93 1.90
CA LEU A 279 8.87 18.81 0.99
C LEU A 279 7.37 18.57 0.73
N ARG A 280 6.57 18.52 1.79
CA ARG A 280 5.12 18.32 1.71
C ARG A 280 4.43 19.45 0.94
N ARG A 281 4.85 20.71 1.16
CA ARG A 281 4.33 21.87 0.45
C ARG A 281 4.69 21.81 -1.05
N ARG A 282 5.96 21.58 -1.37
CA ARG A 282 6.46 21.50 -2.76
C ARG A 282 5.82 20.34 -3.54
N LEU A 283 5.77 19.15 -2.98
CA LEU A 283 5.11 18.00 -3.62
C LEU A 283 3.60 18.21 -3.81
N GLY A 284 2.95 18.88 -2.83
CA GLY A 284 1.53 19.23 -2.97
C GLY A 284 1.27 20.27 -4.07
N GLN A 285 2.18 21.23 -4.28
CA GLN A 285 2.12 22.18 -5.40
C GLN A 285 2.38 21.47 -6.72
N LEU A 286 3.43 20.66 -6.80
CA LEU A 286 3.78 19.86 -7.97
C LEU A 286 2.58 19.07 -8.52
N TYR A 287 1.80 18.42 -7.66
CA TYR A 287 0.69 17.59 -8.09
C TYR A 287 -0.37 18.37 -8.89
N ALA A 288 -0.55 19.66 -8.59
CA ALA A 288 -1.47 20.54 -9.27
C ALA A 288 -0.90 21.22 -10.54
N GLU A 289 0.40 21.09 -10.78
CA GLU A 289 1.06 21.67 -11.96
C GLU A 289 0.70 20.90 -13.24
N LYS A 290 0.68 21.61 -14.37
CA LYS A 290 0.32 21.02 -15.66
C LYS A 290 1.52 20.60 -16.49
N ASP A 291 2.70 21.18 -16.22
CA ASP A 291 3.90 20.93 -17.00
C ASP A 291 5.00 20.32 -16.12
N MET A 292 5.63 19.26 -16.60
CA MET A 292 6.75 18.61 -15.94
C MET A 292 7.94 18.52 -16.88
N SER A 293 8.86 19.45 -16.71
CA SER A 293 10.15 19.46 -17.41
C SER A 293 11.24 18.79 -16.55
N PHE A 294 11.13 17.50 -16.25
CA PHE A 294 12.23 16.78 -15.59
C PHE A 294 12.53 15.47 -16.31
N GLN A 295 13.79 15.03 -16.21
CA GLN A 295 14.19 13.72 -16.68
C GLN A 295 14.16 12.73 -15.52
N ILE A 296 13.53 11.59 -15.74
CA ILE A 296 13.59 10.48 -14.79
C ILE A 296 15.01 9.91 -14.79
N SER A 297 15.64 9.86 -13.63
CA SER A 297 16.96 9.31 -13.43
C SER A 297 17.05 8.62 -12.08
N ASN A 298 17.57 7.42 -12.08
CA ASN A 298 17.81 6.65 -10.86
C ASN A 298 19.19 6.95 -10.21
N GLU A 299 19.97 7.87 -10.75
CA GLU A 299 21.32 8.20 -10.24
C GLU A 299 21.27 8.74 -8.81
N GLY A 300 20.31 9.64 -8.51
CA GLY A 300 20.10 10.17 -7.17
C GLY A 300 19.79 9.08 -6.14
N THR A 301 19.10 8.03 -6.54
CA THR A 301 18.79 6.88 -5.68
C THR A 301 20.06 6.08 -5.33
N SER A 302 20.94 5.86 -6.28
CA SER A 302 22.22 5.18 -6.06
C SER A 302 23.12 5.99 -5.12
N LEU A 303 23.18 7.32 -5.30
CA LEU A 303 23.90 8.21 -4.42
C LEU A 303 23.33 8.23 -3.01
N PHE A 304 22.02 8.32 -2.86
CA PHE A 304 21.34 8.24 -1.57
C PHE A 304 21.62 6.93 -0.83
N LYS A 305 21.55 5.81 -1.52
CA LYS A 305 21.90 4.48 -0.99
C LYS A 305 23.35 4.45 -0.50
N PHE A 306 24.27 4.99 -1.29
CA PHE A 306 25.69 5.06 -0.96
C PHE A 306 25.96 5.94 0.27
N LEU A 307 25.42 7.15 0.30
CA LEU A 307 25.61 8.11 1.40
C LEU A 307 24.95 7.62 2.70
N SER A 308 23.74 7.09 2.61
CA SER A 308 23.00 6.57 3.77
C SER A 308 23.67 5.31 4.36
N GLY A 309 24.30 4.47 3.50
CA GLY A 309 25.09 3.32 3.95
C GLY A 309 26.36 3.69 4.69
N ARG A 310 26.97 4.84 4.39
CA ARG A 310 28.19 5.34 5.06
C ARG A 310 27.93 6.07 6.38
N GLY A 311 26.77 6.74 6.49
CA GLY A 311 26.49 7.63 7.64
C GLY A 311 26.27 6.95 8.98
N ARG A 312 26.12 5.63 9.05
CA ARG A 312 25.93 4.88 10.29
C ARG A 312 26.60 3.51 10.23
N ILE A 313 27.90 3.50 10.57
CA ILE A 313 28.67 2.32 10.94
C ILE A 313 28.13 0.99 10.34
N GLY A 314 28.50 0.71 9.09
CA GLY A 314 28.27 -0.59 8.45
C GLY A 314 26.82 -0.95 8.07
N ARG A 315 25.89 -0.01 8.15
CA ARG A 315 24.49 -0.28 7.75
C ARG A 315 24.27 0.01 6.28
N ARG A 316 23.93 -1.02 5.52
CA ARG A 316 23.51 -0.90 4.11
C ARG A 316 22.00 -0.69 4.08
N PHE A 317 21.53 0.24 3.26
CA PHE A 317 20.13 0.32 2.91
C PHE A 317 19.86 -0.71 1.82
N ALA A 318 19.04 -1.71 2.11
CA ALA A 318 18.51 -2.62 1.11
C ALA A 318 17.18 -2.05 0.59
N THR A 319 17.02 -2.04 -0.72
CA THR A 319 15.76 -1.78 -1.36
C THR A 319 15.30 -3.08 -2.00
N ARG A 320 14.04 -3.43 -1.85
CA ARG A 320 13.48 -4.60 -2.51
C ARG A 320 13.41 -4.45 -4.04
N PHE A 321 13.67 -3.26 -4.55
CA PHE A 321 13.64 -2.90 -5.98
C PHE A 321 14.96 -3.08 -6.71
N TRP A 322 16.10 -3.09 -6.01
CA TRP A 322 17.40 -3.11 -6.64
C TRP A 322 17.84 -4.49 -7.13
N GLU A 323 17.22 -5.54 -6.64
CA GLU A 323 17.61 -6.91 -6.96
C GLU A 323 16.97 -7.44 -8.25
N THR A 324 15.95 -6.75 -8.80
CA THR A 324 15.26 -7.15 -10.03
C THR A 324 15.84 -6.55 -11.30
N GLU A 325 16.74 -5.54 -11.21
CA GLU A 325 17.36 -4.90 -12.39
C GLU A 325 18.77 -5.42 -12.71
N SER A 326 19.26 -6.48 -12.07
CA SER A 326 20.60 -7.04 -12.29
C SER A 326 20.60 -8.42 -12.97
N THR A 327 19.62 -8.68 -13.84
CA THR A 327 19.67 -9.81 -14.78
C THR A 327 19.46 -9.38 -16.20
#